data_6c6fe73087bc89a485d252a3b7b085ec
#
_entry.id   6c6fe73087bc89a485d252a3b7b085ec
#
_cell.length_a   1.000
_cell.length_b   1.000
_cell.length_c   1.000
_cell.angle_alpha   90.00
_cell.angle_beta   90.00
_cell.angle_gamma   90.00
#
_symmetry.space_group_name_H-M   'P 1'
#
loop_
_entity.id
_entity.type
_entity.pdbx_description
1 polymer ?
#
loop_
_entity_poly.entity_id
_entity_poly.type
_entity_poly.pdbx_seq_one_letter_code
_entity_poly.pdbx_strand_id
1 'polypeptide(L)'
;VRVGDRVVLKPAYRLKGEEVAVEPVEEAPMVLPEDLPIPILYEDEDVLALNKPPGLLTHPAPGVYSGTVVNLLLARYYGPVEKGPPELVRPGIVHRLDKDTSGVLVVAKHGGVLEGLARAFRDRLVMKRYLAITEGHPREGVLIAPIGRHPRERHKMHVGGLAARYAETEFQVLATAGPYALVEARPHTGRTHQIRVHLKYLGAPILGDELYGRKSPHIGRQALHA
;
A
#
# COMPACT_ATOMS: atom_id res chain seq x y z
N VAL A 1 4.31 -24.40 -17.26
CA VAL A 1 3.50 -25.63 -17.31
C VAL A 1 3.52 -26.14 -18.76
N ARG A 2 3.83 -27.43 -18.93
CA ARG A 2 3.66 -28.12 -20.23
C ARG A 2 2.35 -28.91 -20.21
N VAL A 3 1.64 -28.87 -21.32
CA VAL A 3 0.46 -29.69 -21.59
C VAL A 3 0.74 -30.49 -22.85
N GLY A 4 1.02 -31.78 -22.71
CA GLY A 4 1.66 -32.57 -23.75
C GLY A 4 2.97 -31.91 -24.17
N ASP A 5 3.19 -31.72 -25.48
CA ASP A 5 4.40 -31.10 -26.02
C ASP A 5 4.39 -29.55 -26.08
N ARG A 6 3.35 -28.91 -25.55
CA ARG A 6 3.20 -27.45 -25.65
C ARG A 6 3.42 -26.76 -24.31
N VAL A 7 4.17 -25.66 -24.30
CA VAL A 7 4.27 -24.77 -23.14
C VAL A 7 3.04 -23.88 -23.09
N VAL A 8 2.32 -23.93 -21.97
CA VAL A 8 1.11 -23.14 -21.74
C VAL A 8 1.39 -22.10 -20.67
N LEU A 9 1.23 -20.84 -21.02
CA LEU A 9 1.41 -19.67 -20.16
C LEU A 9 0.08 -19.08 -19.68
N LYS A 10 -1.06 -19.48 -20.27
CA LYS A 10 -2.38 -18.95 -19.89
C LYS A 10 -2.92 -19.67 -18.65
N PRO A 11 -3.21 -18.95 -17.52
CA PRO A 11 -3.76 -19.55 -16.30
C PRO A 11 -5.14 -20.22 -16.50
N ALA A 12 -5.89 -19.83 -17.52
CA ALA A 12 -7.23 -20.33 -17.84
C ALA A 12 -7.25 -21.33 -19.01
N TYR A 13 -6.15 -22.03 -19.28
CA TYR A 13 -6.13 -23.09 -20.27
C TYR A 13 -7.01 -24.27 -19.80
N ARG A 14 -7.95 -24.69 -20.64
CA ARG A 14 -8.81 -25.85 -20.35
C ARG A 14 -8.13 -27.14 -20.81
N LEU A 15 -7.83 -28.00 -19.85
CA LEU A 15 -7.32 -29.34 -20.12
C LEU A 15 -8.43 -30.19 -20.75
N LYS A 16 -8.08 -31.02 -21.74
CA LYS A 16 -8.98 -31.96 -22.42
C LYS A 16 -8.53 -33.42 -22.22
N GLY A 17 -7.86 -33.69 -21.07
CA GLY A 17 -7.33 -35.01 -20.75
C GLY A 17 -5.86 -35.19 -21.14
N GLU A 18 -5.17 -34.11 -21.50
CA GLU A 18 -3.73 -34.14 -21.78
C GLU A 18 -2.90 -34.30 -20.49
N GLU A 19 -1.75 -34.92 -20.62
CA GLU A 19 -0.77 -35.01 -19.53
C GLU A 19 -0.17 -33.61 -19.23
N VAL A 20 -0.09 -33.27 -17.95
CA VAL A 20 0.41 -31.98 -17.48
C VAL A 20 1.74 -32.18 -16.77
N ALA A 21 2.81 -31.65 -17.34
CA ALA A 21 4.10 -31.57 -16.68
C ALA A 21 4.30 -30.17 -16.08
N VAL A 22 4.57 -30.10 -14.80
CA VAL A 22 4.95 -28.86 -14.10
C VAL A 22 6.43 -28.95 -13.80
N GLU A 23 7.23 -28.17 -14.50
CA GLU A 23 8.61 -27.95 -14.13
C GLU A 23 8.61 -26.81 -13.08
N PRO A 24 8.94 -27.07 -11.81
CA PRO A 24 9.08 -26.01 -10.86
C PRO A 24 10.22 -25.09 -11.31
N VAL A 25 9.97 -23.79 -11.36
CA VAL A 25 11.05 -22.81 -11.51
C VAL A 25 11.82 -22.83 -10.17
N GLU A 26 13.03 -23.34 -10.18
CA GLU A 26 13.81 -23.57 -8.94
C GLU A 26 14.25 -22.29 -8.22
N GLU A 27 14.13 -21.14 -8.84
CA GLU A 27 14.50 -19.88 -8.23
C GLU A 27 13.28 -18.97 -8.05
N ALA A 28 12.71 -18.98 -6.85
CA ALA A 28 11.88 -17.87 -6.43
C ALA A 28 12.75 -16.60 -6.45
N PRO A 29 12.30 -15.50 -7.09
CA PRO A 29 13.09 -14.28 -7.13
C PRO A 29 13.40 -13.82 -5.70
N MET A 30 14.67 -13.69 -5.38
CA MET A 30 15.13 -13.26 -4.05
C MET A 30 14.89 -11.76 -3.87
N VAL A 31 14.48 -11.36 -2.67
CA VAL A 31 14.46 -9.96 -2.27
C VAL A 31 15.85 -9.62 -1.71
N LEU A 32 16.65 -8.90 -2.49
CA LEU A 32 18.02 -8.57 -2.14
C LEU A 32 18.11 -7.26 -1.34
N PRO A 33 19.12 -7.12 -0.47
CA PRO A 33 19.46 -5.84 0.16
C PRO A 33 19.81 -4.77 -0.88
N GLU A 34 19.23 -3.57 -0.74
CA GLU A 34 19.54 -2.41 -1.60
C GLU A 34 19.61 -1.15 -0.74
N ASP A 35 20.69 -0.37 -0.89
CA ASP A 35 20.79 0.94 -0.23
C ASP A 35 20.05 1.99 -1.07
N LEU A 36 18.87 2.39 -0.60
CA LEU A 36 18.00 3.34 -1.28
C LEU A 36 18.04 4.71 -0.57
N PRO A 37 18.09 5.82 -1.31
CA PRO A 37 18.17 7.17 -0.75
C PRO A 37 16.81 7.64 -0.21
N ILE A 38 16.32 6.98 0.85
CA ILE A 38 15.07 7.37 1.51
C ILE A 38 15.41 8.27 2.71
N PRO A 39 14.89 9.50 2.80
CA PRO A 39 15.15 10.38 3.93
C PRO A 39 14.68 9.77 5.25
N ILE A 40 15.55 9.82 6.26
CA ILE A 40 15.25 9.39 7.62
C ILE A 40 14.77 10.62 8.39
N LEU A 41 13.60 10.52 9.04
CA LEU A 41 13.03 11.57 9.88
C LEU A 41 13.40 11.38 11.35
N TYR A 42 13.51 10.14 11.78
CA TYR A 42 13.87 9.77 13.15
C TYR A 42 14.48 8.36 13.15
N GLU A 43 15.45 8.14 14.00
CA GLU A 43 16.05 6.83 14.23
C GLU A 43 16.58 6.75 15.67
N ASP A 44 16.26 5.65 16.36
CA ASP A 44 16.85 5.26 17.63
C ASP A 44 17.26 3.77 17.59
N GLU A 45 17.46 3.13 18.74
CA GLU A 45 17.84 1.71 18.83
C GLU A 45 16.72 0.80 18.36
N ASP A 46 15.45 1.19 18.51
CA ASP A 46 14.26 0.38 18.35
C ASP A 46 13.52 0.64 17.05
N VAL A 47 13.38 1.90 16.64
CA VAL A 47 12.53 2.32 15.53
C VAL A 47 13.24 3.20 14.53
N LEU A 48 12.73 3.15 13.31
CA LEU A 48 13.11 4.04 12.23
C LEU A 48 11.85 4.65 11.63
N ALA A 49 11.81 5.98 11.51
CA ALA A 49 10.77 6.70 10.77
C ALA A 49 11.36 7.26 9.48
N LEU A 50 10.80 6.83 8.36
CA LEU A 50 11.21 7.22 7.02
C LEU A 50 10.23 8.24 6.44
N ASN A 51 10.71 9.19 5.64
CA ASN A 51 9.87 9.95 4.71
C ASN A 51 9.80 9.20 3.38
N LYS A 52 8.88 8.24 3.26
CA LYS A 52 8.75 7.45 2.05
C LYS A 52 8.42 8.36 0.86
N PRO A 53 9.24 8.41 -0.21
CA PRO A 53 8.90 9.13 -1.42
C PRO A 53 7.74 8.46 -2.16
N PRO A 54 7.01 9.19 -3.02
CA PRO A 54 6.07 8.59 -3.97
C PRO A 54 6.82 7.73 -5.00
N GLY A 55 6.12 6.79 -5.62
CA GLY A 55 6.70 5.87 -6.61
C GLY A 55 7.36 4.64 -6.00
N LEU A 56 7.60 4.61 -4.68
CA LEU A 56 8.26 3.52 -3.97
C LEU A 56 7.25 2.60 -3.30
N LEU A 57 7.36 1.29 -3.52
CA LEU A 57 6.57 0.31 -2.79
C LEU A 57 7.12 0.12 -1.37
N THR A 58 6.23 -0.13 -0.41
CA THR A 58 6.64 -0.47 0.96
C THR A 58 7.28 -1.86 1.03
N HIS A 59 6.72 -2.83 0.32
CA HIS A 59 7.18 -4.23 0.32
C HIS A 59 7.03 -4.85 -1.07
N PRO A 60 7.75 -5.95 -1.34
CA PRO A 60 7.66 -6.66 -2.60
C PRO A 60 6.23 -7.03 -2.99
N ALA A 61 6.00 -7.11 -4.29
CA ALA A 61 4.73 -7.52 -4.88
C ALA A 61 5.02 -8.45 -6.07
N PRO A 62 4.06 -9.24 -6.55
CA PRO A 62 4.26 -10.10 -7.69
C PRO A 62 4.87 -9.34 -8.88
N GLY A 63 6.06 -9.76 -9.31
CA GLY A 63 6.84 -9.14 -10.39
C GLY A 63 7.67 -7.91 -9.98
N VAL A 64 7.68 -7.50 -8.70
CA VAL A 64 8.49 -6.39 -8.18
C VAL A 64 9.17 -6.81 -6.89
N TYR A 65 10.45 -7.15 -6.95
CA TYR A 65 11.23 -7.70 -5.84
C TYR A 65 12.43 -6.81 -5.46
N SER A 66 12.60 -5.70 -6.14
CA SER A 66 13.63 -4.68 -5.96
C SER A 66 13.03 -3.29 -5.82
N GLY A 67 13.80 -2.31 -5.33
CA GLY A 67 13.37 -0.92 -5.21
C GLY A 67 12.20 -0.76 -4.26
N THR A 68 12.17 -1.46 -3.12
CA THR A 68 11.14 -1.30 -2.09
C THR A 68 11.75 -0.89 -0.75
N VAL A 69 10.93 -0.38 0.18
CA VAL A 69 11.43 -0.08 1.53
C VAL A 69 12.02 -1.33 2.20
N VAL A 70 11.46 -2.51 1.93
CA VAL A 70 12.00 -3.77 2.44
C VAL A 70 13.45 -4.00 1.99
N ASN A 71 13.80 -3.70 0.73
CA ASN A 71 15.18 -3.84 0.24
C ASN A 71 16.15 -2.97 1.04
N LEU A 72 15.75 -1.71 1.37
CA LEU A 72 16.53 -0.84 2.25
C LEU A 72 16.69 -1.43 3.66
N LEU A 73 15.62 -1.97 4.24
CA LEU A 73 15.67 -2.54 5.59
C LEU A 73 16.56 -3.78 5.64
N LEU A 74 16.55 -4.61 4.60
CA LEU A 74 17.47 -5.73 4.46
C LEU A 74 18.92 -5.25 4.41
N ALA A 75 19.21 -4.18 3.68
CA ALA A 75 20.55 -3.63 3.58
C ALA A 75 21.07 -3.08 4.91
N ARG A 76 20.20 -2.46 5.71
CA ARG A 76 20.60 -1.74 6.93
C ARG A 76 20.56 -2.57 8.21
N TYR A 77 19.58 -3.48 8.36
CA TYR A 77 19.29 -4.07 9.68
C TYR A 77 19.12 -5.59 9.69
N TYR A 78 18.67 -6.19 8.59
CA TYR A 78 18.21 -7.58 8.62
C TYR A 78 19.08 -8.53 7.80
N GLY A 79 19.88 -8.03 6.88
CA GLY A 79 20.64 -8.87 5.95
C GLY A 79 19.76 -9.58 4.90
N PRO A 80 20.36 -10.40 4.03
CA PRO A 80 19.63 -11.13 3.00
C PRO A 80 18.67 -12.17 3.61
N VAL A 81 17.51 -12.34 2.99
CA VAL A 81 16.56 -13.41 3.33
C VAL A 81 16.65 -14.49 2.27
N GLU A 82 17.20 -15.63 2.66
CA GLU A 82 17.52 -16.75 1.75
C GLU A 82 16.34 -17.66 1.44
N LYS A 83 15.26 -17.63 2.23
CA LYS A 83 14.15 -18.59 2.12
C LYS A 83 12.79 -17.92 2.25
N GLY A 84 11.84 -18.36 1.43
CA GLY A 84 10.42 -18.02 1.49
C GLY A 84 9.92 -17.23 0.29
N PRO A 85 8.60 -17.16 0.11
CA PRO A 85 7.99 -16.35 -0.94
C PRO A 85 8.35 -14.88 -0.77
N PRO A 86 8.85 -14.21 -1.81
CA PRO A 86 9.28 -12.79 -1.73
C PRO A 86 8.22 -11.85 -1.18
N GLU A 87 6.95 -12.13 -1.45
CA GLU A 87 5.81 -11.31 -0.99
C GLU A 87 5.59 -11.39 0.53
N LEU A 88 6.17 -12.40 1.19
CA LEU A 88 6.12 -12.56 2.65
C LEU A 88 7.33 -11.95 3.36
N VAL A 89 8.36 -11.53 2.62
CA VAL A 89 9.53 -10.84 3.17
C VAL A 89 9.12 -9.44 3.62
N ARG A 90 8.97 -9.24 4.92
CA ARG A 90 8.48 -7.97 5.51
C ARG A 90 9.23 -7.63 6.80
N PRO A 91 10.56 -7.62 6.81
CA PRO A 91 11.32 -7.32 8.02
C PRO A 91 10.96 -5.92 8.52
N GLY A 92 10.61 -5.81 9.81
CA GLY A 92 10.30 -4.54 10.44
C GLY A 92 9.01 -3.84 10.00
N ILE A 93 8.28 -4.33 8.99
CA ILE A 93 7.09 -3.67 8.45
C ILE A 93 5.85 -3.97 9.30
N VAL A 94 5.28 -2.94 9.91
CA VAL A 94 4.05 -3.00 10.73
C VAL A 94 2.85 -2.31 10.08
N HIS A 95 3.09 -1.41 9.13
CA HIS A 95 2.07 -0.77 8.31
C HIS A 95 2.60 -0.46 6.92
N ARG A 96 1.76 0.08 6.06
CA ARG A 96 2.15 0.41 4.69
C ARG A 96 1.52 1.70 4.20
N LEU A 97 2.20 2.35 3.27
CA LEU A 97 1.65 3.38 2.40
C LEU A 97 1.49 2.82 0.98
N ASP A 98 0.55 3.36 0.22
CA ASP A 98 0.44 3.04 -1.21
C ASP A 98 1.70 3.50 -1.97
N LYS A 99 1.96 2.92 -3.13
CA LYS A 99 3.14 3.23 -3.95
C LYS A 99 3.37 4.74 -4.09
N ASP A 100 2.33 5.46 -4.51
CA ASP A 100 2.40 6.89 -4.83
C ASP A 100 1.94 7.82 -3.69
N THR A 101 1.64 7.26 -2.51
CA THR A 101 1.46 8.02 -1.28
C THR A 101 2.82 8.26 -0.64
N SER A 102 3.14 9.52 -0.36
CA SER A 102 4.36 9.92 0.35
C SER A 102 4.12 10.07 1.85
N GLY A 103 5.18 10.19 2.64
CA GLY A 103 5.13 10.57 4.04
C GLY A 103 5.67 9.55 5.01
N VAL A 104 5.30 9.69 6.28
CA VAL A 104 5.90 8.96 7.40
C VAL A 104 5.57 7.46 7.32
N LEU A 105 6.61 6.66 7.31
CA LEU A 105 6.54 5.21 7.46
C LEU A 105 7.41 4.78 8.64
N VAL A 106 6.78 4.22 9.67
CA VAL A 106 7.48 3.72 10.87
C VAL A 106 7.76 2.24 10.70
N VAL A 107 8.98 1.82 11.01
CA VAL A 107 9.42 0.43 10.93
C VAL A 107 10.16 0.04 12.20
N ALA A 108 10.10 -1.24 12.57
CA ALA A 108 10.87 -1.82 13.67
C ALA A 108 12.27 -2.18 13.18
N LYS A 109 13.30 -1.94 14.00
CA LYS A 109 14.68 -2.34 13.69
C LYS A 109 14.98 -3.78 14.09
N HIS A 110 14.20 -4.38 14.98
CA HIS A 110 14.36 -5.76 15.42
C HIS A 110 13.03 -6.41 15.88
N GLY A 111 13.04 -7.74 16.07
CA GLY A 111 11.84 -8.54 16.31
C GLY A 111 11.05 -8.19 17.58
N GLY A 112 11.72 -7.84 18.68
CA GLY A 112 11.04 -7.48 19.92
C GLY A 112 10.15 -6.24 19.79
N VAL A 113 10.63 -5.23 19.07
CA VAL A 113 9.88 -4.00 18.79
C VAL A 113 8.80 -4.23 17.73
N LEU A 114 9.05 -5.13 16.78
CA LEU A 114 8.08 -5.47 15.73
C LEU A 114 6.72 -5.91 16.31
N GLU A 115 6.75 -6.78 17.32
CA GLU A 115 5.52 -7.27 17.97
C GLU A 115 4.78 -6.15 18.71
N GLY A 116 5.51 -5.28 19.43
CA GLY A 116 4.95 -4.14 20.14
C GLY A 116 4.27 -3.15 19.20
N LEU A 117 4.97 -2.75 18.13
CA LEU A 117 4.41 -1.86 17.12
C LEU A 117 3.23 -2.52 16.37
N ALA A 118 3.35 -3.78 15.97
CA ALA A 118 2.25 -4.50 15.30
C ALA A 118 1.00 -4.56 16.18
N ARG A 119 1.16 -4.76 17.50
CA ARG A 119 0.08 -4.70 18.47
C ARG A 119 -0.52 -3.29 18.52
N ALA A 120 0.29 -2.24 18.66
CA ALA A 120 -0.18 -0.87 18.70
C ALA A 120 -1.01 -0.48 17.46
N PHE A 121 -0.58 -0.90 16.26
CA PHE A 121 -1.36 -0.71 15.03
C PHE A 121 -2.66 -1.52 15.01
N ARG A 122 -2.63 -2.78 15.43
CA ARG A 122 -3.81 -3.67 15.50
C ARG A 122 -4.85 -3.14 16.47
N ASP A 123 -4.40 -2.71 17.65
CA ASP A 123 -5.25 -2.22 18.73
C ASP A 123 -5.65 -0.74 18.54
N ARG A 124 -5.25 -0.13 17.39
CA ARG A 124 -5.58 1.24 16.98
C ARG A 124 -5.07 2.32 17.95
N LEU A 125 -3.97 2.06 18.62
CA LEU A 125 -3.31 3.00 19.54
C LEU A 125 -2.48 4.04 18.77
N VAL A 126 -2.17 3.79 17.49
CA VAL A 126 -1.39 4.70 16.66
C VAL A 126 -2.31 5.72 16.01
N MET A 127 -2.10 6.99 16.32
CA MET A 127 -2.76 8.09 15.64
C MET A 127 -2.15 8.30 14.25
N LYS A 128 -2.98 8.27 13.23
CA LYS A 128 -2.58 8.46 11.83
C LYS A 128 -3.21 9.72 11.29
N ARG A 129 -2.40 10.61 10.72
CA ARG A 129 -2.86 11.84 10.09
C ARG A 129 -2.32 11.91 8.68
N TYR A 130 -3.18 12.27 7.74
CA TYR A 130 -2.83 12.45 6.34
C TYR A 130 -3.33 13.80 5.87
N LEU A 131 -2.55 14.45 5.01
CA LEU A 131 -2.99 15.61 4.26
C LEU A 131 -3.28 15.19 2.82
N ALA A 132 -4.43 15.61 2.31
CA ALA A 132 -4.86 15.40 0.94
C ALA A 132 -5.30 16.71 0.29
N ILE A 133 -4.99 16.89 -0.99
CA ILE A 133 -5.67 17.90 -1.80
C ILE A 133 -6.75 17.18 -2.60
N THR A 134 -8.00 17.64 -2.51
CA THR A 134 -9.14 17.05 -3.21
C THR A 134 -9.65 17.92 -4.34
N GLU A 135 -10.24 17.31 -5.36
CA GLU A 135 -11.08 17.95 -6.35
C GLU A 135 -12.53 17.92 -5.85
N GLY A 136 -13.05 19.07 -5.47
CA GLY A 136 -14.30 19.22 -4.73
C GLY A 136 -14.06 19.31 -3.21
N HIS A 137 -15.13 19.65 -2.50
CA HIS A 137 -15.13 19.88 -1.06
C HIS A 137 -15.85 18.72 -0.38
N PRO A 138 -15.13 17.79 0.29
CA PRO A 138 -15.79 16.69 0.98
C PRO A 138 -16.57 17.19 2.20
N ARG A 139 -17.61 16.46 2.57
CA ARG A 139 -18.27 16.67 3.85
C ARG A 139 -17.29 16.31 4.98
N GLU A 140 -17.23 17.19 5.98
CA GLU A 140 -16.45 16.96 7.20
C GLU A 140 -17.11 15.96 8.15
N GLY A 141 -16.33 15.47 9.09
CA GLY A 141 -16.75 14.54 10.13
C GLY A 141 -16.36 13.10 9.85
N VAL A 142 -16.98 12.18 10.58
CA VAL A 142 -16.66 10.76 10.52
C VAL A 142 -17.48 10.07 9.43
N LEU A 143 -16.78 9.40 8.52
CA LEU A 143 -17.37 8.51 7.54
C LEU A 143 -17.13 7.05 7.95
N ILE A 144 -18.20 6.31 8.17
CA ILE A 144 -18.19 4.86 8.34
C ILE A 144 -18.78 4.24 7.06
N ALA A 145 -17.91 3.68 6.23
CA ALA A 145 -18.30 3.08 4.96
C ALA A 145 -17.41 1.86 4.67
N PRO A 146 -17.94 0.63 4.78
CA PRO A 146 -17.16 -0.60 4.58
C PRO A 146 -16.52 -0.65 3.19
N ILE A 147 -15.26 -1.11 3.10
CA ILE A 147 -14.48 -1.17 1.86
C ILE A 147 -14.18 -2.62 1.50
N GLY A 148 -14.44 -3.00 0.25
CA GLY A 148 -14.12 -4.28 -0.34
C GLY A 148 -13.54 -4.15 -1.74
N ARG A 149 -13.26 -5.29 -2.39
CA ARG A 149 -12.80 -5.30 -3.78
C ARG A 149 -13.89 -4.82 -4.72
N HIS A 150 -13.52 -4.02 -5.72
CA HIS A 150 -14.45 -3.63 -6.77
C HIS A 150 -14.92 -4.87 -7.54
N PRO A 151 -16.22 -5.07 -7.78
CA PRO A 151 -16.74 -6.32 -8.34
C PRO A 151 -16.24 -6.65 -9.75
N ARG A 152 -15.92 -5.63 -10.56
CA ARG A 152 -15.45 -5.80 -11.94
C ARG A 152 -13.96 -5.47 -12.10
N GLU A 153 -13.49 -4.37 -11.51
CA GLU A 153 -12.11 -3.86 -11.63
C GLU A 153 -11.29 -4.32 -10.41
N ARG A 154 -10.83 -5.56 -10.40
CA ARG A 154 -10.19 -6.20 -9.24
C ARG A 154 -8.95 -5.48 -8.68
N HIS A 155 -8.35 -4.57 -9.42
CA HIS A 155 -7.26 -3.71 -8.96
C HIS A 155 -7.75 -2.52 -8.13
N LYS A 156 -9.06 -2.22 -8.12
CA LYS A 156 -9.68 -1.17 -7.33
C LYS A 156 -10.36 -1.70 -6.07
N MET A 157 -10.50 -0.80 -5.10
CA MET A 157 -11.35 -0.97 -3.92
C MET A 157 -12.62 -0.14 -4.10
N HIS A 158 -13.69 -0.49 -3.38
CA HIS A 158 -14.98 0.17 -3.49
C HIS A 158 -15.73 0.13 -2.15
N VAL A 159 -16.49 1.18 -1.83
CA VAL A 159 -17.42 1.16 -0.69
C VAL A 159 -18.53 0.13 -0.97
N GLY A 160 -18.75 -0.80 -0.04
CA GLY A 160 -19.70 -1.91 -0.24
C GLY A 160 -19.26 -2.97 -1.25
N GLY A 161 -17.97 -2.98 -1.67
CA GLY A 161 -17.44 -3.97 -2.61
C GLY A 161 -17.42 -5.40 -2.06
N LEU A 162 -16.88 -6.34 -2.86
CA LEU A 162 -16.82 -7.75 -2.48
C LEU A 162 -15.99 -7.96 -1.20
N ALA A 163 -16.52 -8.76 -0.26
CA ALA A 163 -15.94 -9.03 1.05
C ALA A 163 -15.58 -7.73 1.81
N ALA A 164 -16.47 -6.74 1.75
CA ALA A 164 -16.28 -5.44 2.39
C ALA A 164 -16.05 -5.59 3.90
N ARG A 165 -15.07 -4.86 4.40
CA ARG A 165 -14.70 -4.82 5.83
C ARG A 165 -14.96 -3.44 6.38
N TYR A 166 -15.29 -3.36 7.65
CA TYR A 166 -15.46 -2.11 8.37
C TYR A 166 -14.30 -1.14 8.10
N ALA A 167 -14.63 0.07 7.72
CA ALA A 167 -13.69 1.15 7.47
C ALA A 167 -14.26 2.47 7.98
N GLU A 168 -13.41 3.24 8.68
CA GLU A 168 -13.78 4.48 9.35
C GLU A 168 -12.66 5.50 9.15
N THR A 169 -13.04 6.71 8.70
CA THR A 169 -12.13 7.83 8.51
C THR A 169 -12.82 9.12 8.92
N GLU A 170 -12.15 9.92 9.73
CA GLU A 170 -12.55 11.29 10.04
C GLU A 170 -11.90 12.25 9.04
N PHE A 171 -12.67 13.23 8.57
CA PHE A 171 -12.22 14.26 7.63
C PHE A 171 -12.46 15.65 8.21
N GLN A 172 -11.48 16.52 8.05
CA GLN A 172 -11.55 17.95 8.36
C GLN A 172 -11.03 18.75 7.17
N VAL A 173 -11.79 19.74 6.71
CA VAL A 173 -11.35 20.66 5.67
C VAL A 173 -10.54 21.77 6.33
N LEU A 174 -9.26 21.87 6.00
CA LEU A 174 -8.36 22.86 6.58
C LEU A 174 -8.39 24.18 5.81
N ALA A 175 -8.56 24.11 4.48
CA ALA A 175 -8.63 25.26 3.60
C ALA A 175 -9.31 24.90 2.29
N THR A 176 -9.83 25.91 1.59
CA THR A 176 -10.40 25.77 0.25
C THR A 176 -9.84 26.82 -0.70
N ALA A 177 -9.68 26.44 -1.97
CA ALA A 177 -9.23 27.34 -3.05
C ALA A 177 -9.90 26.95 -4.36
N GLY A 178 -10.94 27.68 -4.75
CA GLY A 178 -11.75 27.36 -5.94
C GLY A 178 -12.33 25.96 -5.87
N PRO A 179 -12.06 25.09 -6.85
CA PRO A 179 -12.59 23.72 -6.85
C PRO A 179 -11.83 22.75 -5.94
N TYR A 180 -10.81 23.21 -5.22
CA TYR A 180 -9.92 22.37 -4.42
C TYR A 180 -10.13 22.57 -2.92
N ALA A 181 -9.87 21.52 -2.14
CA ALA A 181 -9.77 21.61 -0.69
C ALA A 181 -8.50 20.93 -0.18
N LEU A 182 -7.88 21.53 0.84
CA LEU A 182 -6.89 20.87 1.68
C LEU A 182 -7.62 20.16 2.82
N VAL A 183 -7.46 18.86 2.90
CA VAL A 183 -8.19 18.00 3.81
C VAL A 183 -7.23 17.25 4.71
N GLU A 184 -7.45 17.29 6.01
CA GLU A 184 -6.85 16.35 6.94
C GLU A 184 -7.75 15.11 7.02
N ALA A 185 -7.15 13.94 6.86
CA ALA A 185 -7.81 12.64 7.02
C ALA A 185 -7.18 11.85 8.16
N ARG A 186 -8.00 11.38 9.11
CA ARG A 186 -7.61 10.54 10.23
C ARG A 186 -8.26 9.17 10.11
N PRO A 187 -7.60 8.19 9.47
CA PRO A 187 -8.17 6.85 9.32
C PRO A 187 -8.06 6.06 10.62
N HIS A 188 -9.19 5.70 11.23
CA HIS A 188 -9.26 4.83 12.41
C HIS A 188 -9.01 3.35 12.07
N THR A 189 -9.21 2.96 10.81
CA THR A 189 -8.90 1.64 10.25
C THR A 189 -7.78 1.76 9.20
N GLY A 190 -7.33 0.64 8.62
CA GLY A 190 -6.26 0.60 7.61
C GLY A 190 -6.60 -0.31 6.44
N ARG A 191 -7.67 0.00 5.67
CA ARG A 191 -8.00 -0.77 4.46
C ARG A 191 -7.18 -0.26 3.27
N THR A 192 -6.95 -1.14 2.32
CA THR A 192 -6.27 -0.77 1.06
C THR A 192 -6.98 0.42 0.41
N HIS A 193 -6.23 1.45 0.05
CA HIS A 193 -6.70 2.69 -0.58
C HIS A 193 -7.79 3.43 0.22
N GLN A 194 -7.91 3.23 1.54
CA GLN A 194 -9.07 3.68 2.33
C GLN A 194 -9.41 5.15 2.14
N ILE A 195 -8.46 6.07 2.35
CA ILE A 195 -8.68 7.51 2.25
C ILE A 195 -9.12 7.88 0.82
N ARG A 196 -8.46 7.32 -0.18
CA ARG A 196 -8.74 7.55 -1.61
C ARG A 196 -10.16 7.12 -1.98
N VAL A 197 -10.57 5.93 -1.54
CA VAL A 197 -11.92 5.38 -1.78
C VAL A 197 -12.98 6.19 -1.05
N HIS A 198 -12.74 6.57 0.20
CA HIS A 198 -13.67 7.35 1.01
C HIS A 198 -13.87 8.76 0.44
N LEU A 199 -12.80 9.46 0.04
CA LEU A 199 -12.90 10.78 -0.59
C LEU A 199 -13.59 10.70 -1.95
N LYS A 200 -13.34 9.65 -2.75
CA LYS A 200 -14.11 9.38 -3.97
C LYS A 200 -15.59 9.18 -3.68
N TYR A 201 -15.92 8.42 -2.64
CA TYR A 201 -17.31 8.16 -2.22
C TYR A 201 -18.03 9.45 -1.78
N LEU A 202 -17.31 10.38 -1.14
CA LEU A 202 -17.81 11.72 -0.77
C LEU A 202 -17.92 12.69 -1.96
N GLY A 203 -17.63 12.25 -3.21
CA GLY A 203 -17.67 13.09 -4.39
C GLY A 203 -16.51 14.08 -4.53
N ALA A 204 -15.46 13.95 -3.70
CA ALA A 204 -14.28 14.81 -3.69
C ALA A 204 -12.99 13.96 -3.81
N PRO A 205 -12.72 13.33 -4.96
CA PRO A 205 -11.54 12.49 -5.15
C PRO A 205 -10.26 13.29 -4.94
N ILE A 206 -9.18 12.58 -4.57
CA ILE A 206 -7.86 13.19 -4.39
C ILE A 206 -7.35 13.68 -5.74
N LEU A 207 -6.81 14.88 -5.78
CA LEU A 207 -6.20 15.50 -6.95
C LEU A 207 -5.07 14.60 -7.49
N GLY A 208 -5.09 14.32 -8.80
CA GLY A 208 -4.12 13.48 -9.48
C GLY A 208 -4.22 11.98 -9.20
N ASP A 209 -5.25 11.52 -8.51
CA ASP A 209 -5.53 10.09 -8.31
C ASP A 209 -6.18 9.48 -9.56
N GLU A 210 -5.38 8.95 -10.48
CA GLU A 210 -5.87 8.35 -11.73
C GLU A 210 -6.77 7.13 -11.52
N LEU A 211 -6.66 6.47 -10.37
CA LEU A 211 -7.43 5.26 -10.09
C LEU A 211 -8.86 5.56 -9.62
N TYR A 212 -9.05 6.61 -8.83
CA TYR A 212 -10.33 6.98 -8.22
C TYR A 212 -10.88 8.34 -8.66
N GLY A 213 -10.05 9.16 -9.27
CA GLY A 213 -10.36 10.48 -9.81
C GLY A 213 -9.97 10.60 -11.27
N ARG A 214 -9.11 11.56 -11.58
CA ARG A 214 -8.61 11.85 -12.92
C ARG A 214 -7.16 12.34 -12.86
N LYS A 215 -6.47 12.30 -14.02
CA LYS A 215 -5.18 12.94 -14.20
C LYS A 215 -5.26 14.43 -13.87
N SER A 216 -4.20 14.96 -13.31
CA SER A 216 -4.06 16.39 -13.05
C SER A 216 -2.86 16.97 -13.80
N PRO A 217 -2.97 18.17 -14.39
CA PRO A 217 -1.81 18.85 -14.95
C PRO A 217 -0.84 19.38 -13.86
N HIS A 218 -1.28 19.43 -12.60
CA HIS A 218 -0.53 20.02 -11.50
C HIS A 218 0.32 19.00 -10.74
N ILE A 219 -0.06 17.73 -10.77
CA ILE A 219 0.64 16.66 -10.03
C ILE A 219 0.45 15.32 -10.73
N GLY A 220 1.53 14.58 -10.93
CA GLY A 220 1.53 13.27 -11.62
C GLY A 220 1.16 12.07 -10.73
N ARG A 221 0.59 12.30 -9.54
CA ARG A 221 0.22 11.27 -8.57
C ARG A 221 -0.92 11.75 -7.67
N GLN A 222 -1.49 10.86 -6.85
CA GLN A 222 -2.41 11.31 -5.81
C GLN A 222 -1.73 12.29 -4.84
N ALA A 223 -2.32 13.45 -4.64
CA ALA A 223 -1.88 14.48 -3.68
C ALA A 223 -2.26 14.03 -2.25
N LEU A 224 -1.56 12.99 -1.75
CA LEU A 224 -1.76 12.38 -0.44
C LEU A 224 -0.42 12.19 0.27
N HIS A 225 -0.34 12.66 1.52
CA HIS A 225 0.85 12.60 2.36
C HIS A 225 0.50 12.17 3.79
N ALA A 226 1.27 11.22 4.36
CA ALA A 226 1.08 10.64 5.69
C ALA A 226 1.91 11.36 6.76
#